data_393f59d68b9e1f4bce55cc4b50b55ae2
#
_entry.id   393f59d68b9e1f4bce55cc4b50b55ae2
#
_cell.length_a   1.000
_cell.length_b   1.000
_cell.length_c   1.000
_cell.angle_alpha   90.00
_cell.angle_beta   90.00
_cell.angle_gamma   90.00
#
_symmetry.space_group_name_H-M   'P 1'
#
loop_
_entity.id
_entity.type
_entity.pdbx_description
1 polymer ?
#
loop_
_entity_poly.entity_id
_entity_poly.type
_entity_poly.pdbx_seq_one_letter_code
_entity_poly.pdbx_strand_id
1 'polypeptide(L)'
;MDPYIGEVRLFSGTYAPDGWADCNGQLVAIQQNSVLFSVIGAVYGGDGKTTFALPNLSGRVPMHQGDGPGLTSRPLGAQGGEAAVTLLASQMPAHTHVPQALDNQGTLSDPTGAVWTKTPKAGRNPMDTRGFAPKPDVTMHPMALSAAGGGQAHNNMQPYLPVRCIIALVGVYPPRT
;
A
#
# COMPACT_ATOMS: atom_id res chain seq x y z
N MET A 1 -37.67 4.68 -6.25
CA MET A 1 -37.04 5.06 -7.54
C MET A 1 -36.29 3.84 -8.04
N ASP A 2 -36.64 3.37 -9.21
CA ASP A 2 -35.97 2.19 -9.80
C ASP A 2 -34.53 2.53 -10.16
N PRO A 3 -33.61 1.58 -9.99
CA PRO A 3 -32.21 1.79 -10.34
C PRO A 3 -32.04 1.86 -11.87
N TYR A 4 -30.97 2.50 -12.32
CA TYR A 4 -30.49 2.29 -13.69
C TYR A 4 -29.78 0.94 -13.81
N ILE A 5 -29.99 0.23 -14.92
CA ILE A 5 -29.26 -1.00 -15.21
C ILE A 5 -27.74 -0.69 -15.26
N GLY A 6 -26.94 -1.46 -14.51
CA GLY A 6 -25.50 -1.22 -14.35
C GLY A 6 -25.16 -0.21 -13.24
N GLU A 7 -26.15 0.34 -12.52
CA GLU A 7 -25.89 1.21 -11.36
C GLU A 7 -25.23 0.42 -10.24
N VAL A 8 -24.15 0.95 -9.66
CA VAL A 8 -23.46 0.36 -8.51
C VAL A 8 -23.85 1.11 -7.23
N ARG A 9 -24.22 0.35 -6.20
CA ARG A 9 -24.57 0.91 -4.87
C ARG A 9 -23.81 0.18 -3.76
N LEU A 10 -23.61 0.90 -2.65
CA LEU A 10 -23.20 0.33 -1.38
C LEU A 10 -24.45 -0.20 -0.64
N PHE A 11 -24.35 -1.41 -0.14
CA PHE A 11 -25.44 -2.07 0.58
C PHE A 11 -24.94 -2.76 1.84
N SER A 12 -25.55 -2.49 2.98
CA SER A 12 -25.12 -3.02 4.29
C SER A 12 -25.71 -4.38 4.64
N GLY A 13 -26.57 -4.96 3.76
CA GLY A 13 -27.17 -6.28 3.99
C GLY A 13 -26.18 -7.43 3.76
N THR A 14 -26.58 -8.63 4.17
CA THR A 14 -25.75 -9.85 4.10
C THR A 14 -25.84 -10.59 2.75
N TYR A 15 -26.73 -10.19 1.86
CA TYR A 15 -26.92 -10.75 0.50
C TYR A 15 -27.29 -9.65 -0.48
N ALA A 16 -27.07 -9.87 -1.77
CA ALA A 16 -27.57 -8.98 -2.81
C ALA A 16 -29.08 -9.18 -2.97
N PRO A 17 -29.90 -8.11 -2.93
CA PRO A 17 -31.35 -8.22 -3.16
C PRO A 17 -31.68 -8.78 -4.56
N ASP A 18 -32.93 -9.22 -4.75
CA ASP A 18 -33.41 -9.63 -6.05
C ASP A 18 -33.23 -8.52 -7.10
N GLY A 19 -32.83 -8.88 -8.32
CA GLY A 19 -32.48 -7.92 -9.35
C GLY A 19 -31.10 -7.27 -9.22
N TRP A 20 -30.31 -7.65 -8.21
CA TRP A 20 -28.95 -7.17 -7.99
C TRP A 20 -27.94 -8.31 -7.90
N ALA A 21 -26.69 -8.05 -8.22
CA ALA A 21 -25.59 -8.98 -8.04
C ALA A 21 -24.42 -8.32 -7.31
N ASP A 22 -23.56 -9.15 -6.70
CA ASP A 22 -22.32 -8.66 -6.06
C ASP A 22 -21.29 -8.20 -7.08
N CYS A 23 -20.61 -7.10 -6.78
CA CYS A 23 -19.45 -6.62 -7.55
C CYS A 23 -18.19 -7.36 -7.11
N ASN A 24 -18.13 -8.67 -7.38
CA ASN A 24 -17.03 -9.57 -7.00
C ASN A 24 -16.23 -10.11 -8.21
N GLY A 25 -16.52 -9.59 -9.42
CA GLY A 25 -15.84 -10.02 -10.65
C GLY A 25 -16.39 -11.30 -11.26
N GLN A 26 -17.56 -11.79 -10.81
CA GLN A 26 -18.14 -13.02 -11.36
C GLN A 26 -18.48 -12.89 -12.84
N LEU A 27 -18.32 -14.01 -13.58
CA LEU A 27 -18.75 -14.12 -14.95
C LEU A 27 -20.26 -14.40 -15.02
N VAL A 28 -20.95 -13.67 -15.90
CA VAL A 28 -22.39 -13.83 -16.14
C VAL A 28 -22.64 -14.06 -17.63
N ALA A 29 -23.67 -14.84 -17.94
CA ALA A 29 -24.03 -15.15 -19.32
C ALA A 29 -24.70 -13.94 -20.01
N ILE A 30 -24.20 -13.59 -21.20
CA ILE A 30 -24.77 -12.50 -22.01
C ILE A 30 -26.23 -12.79 -22.35
N GLN A 31 -26.57 -14.03 -22.68
CA GLN A 31 -27.94 -14.42 -23.05
C GLN A 31 -28.97 -14.07 -21.96
N GLN A 32 -28.61 -14.19 -20.67
CA GLN A 32 -29.49 -13.92 -19.55
C GLN A 32 -29.43 -12.45 -19.09
N ASN A 33 -28.38 -11.70 -19.46
CA ASN A 33 -28.11 -10.35 -19.03
C ASN A 33 -27.78 -9.41 -20.20
N SER A 34 -28.48 -9.59 -21.35
CA SER A 34 -28.15 -8.88 -22.59
C SER A 34 -28.27 -7.37 -22.46
N VAL A 35 -29.24 -6.87 -21.67
CA VAL A 35 -29.43 -5.44 -21.44
C VAL A 35 -28.29 -4.87 -20.61
N LEU A 36 -27.87 -5.55 -19.55
CA LEU A 36 -26.71 -5.14 -18.77
C LEU A 36 -25.43 -5.15 -19.61
N PHE A 37 -25.25 -6.20 -20.44
CA PHE A 37 -24.11 -6.28 -21.37
C PHE A 37 -24.08 -5.09 -22.35
N SER A 38 -25.23 -4.64 -22.84
CA SER A 38 -25.30 -3.46 -23.73
C SER A 38 -24.84 -2.16 -23.05
N VAL A 39 -24.92 -2.10 -21.71
CA VAL A 39 -24.51 -0.92 -20.91
C VAL A 39 -23.02 -0.99 -20.55
N ILE A 40 -22.55 -2.12 -19.98
CA ILE A 40 -21.18 -2.20 -19.46
C ILE A 40 -20.19 -2.94 -20.36
N GLY A 41 -20.68 -3.68 -21.36
CA GLY A 41 -19.82 -4.46 -22.25
C GLY A 41 -18.99 -5.52 -21.54
N ALA A 42 -17.84 -5.86 -22.13
CA ALA A 42 -16.84 -6.78 -21.56
C ALA A 42 -15.67 -6.02 -20.89
N VAL A 43 -15.88 -4.78 -20.43
CA VAL A 43 -14.83 -3.91 -19.89
C VAL A 43 -14.17 -4.50 -18.65
N TYR A 44 -14.91 -5.24 -17.84
CA TYR A 44 -14.41 -5.85 -16.60
C TYR A 44 -13.92 -7.28 -16.80
N GLY A 45 -14.01 -7.85 -18.03
CA GLY A 45 -13.56 -9.19 -18.38
C GLY A 45 -14.65 -10.03 -19.05
N GLY A 46 -14.34 -11.32 -19.23
CA GLY A 46 -15.16 -12.25 -20.00
C GLY A 46 -14.70 -12.35 -21.46
N ASP A 47 -15.38 -13.22 -22.24
CA ASP A 47 -15.06 -13.41 -23.66
C ASP A 47 -15.78 -12.43 -24.60
N GLY A 48 -16.75 -11.66 -24.07
CA GLY A 48 -17.56 -10.71 -24.85
C GLY A 48 -18.45 -11.33 -25.92
N LYS A 49 -18.56 -12.65 -25.94
CA LYS A 49 -19.38 -13.42 -26.89
C LYS A 49 -20.47 -14.24 -26.20
N THR A 50 -20.10 -14.97 -25.15
CA THR A 50 -21.01 -15.78 -24.34
C THR A 50 -21.11 -15.29 -22.91
N THR A 51 -20.02 -14.71 -22.38
CA THR A 51 -19.91 -14.24 -21.01
C THR A 51 -19.26 -12.85 -20.93
N PHE A 52 -19.57 -12.14 -19.87
CA PHE A 52 -18.86 -10.93 -19.43
C PHE A 52 -18.72 -10.93 -17.91
N ALA A 53 -17.75 -10.18 -17.39
CA ALA A 53 -17.54 -10.06 -15.96
C ALA A 53 -18.25 -8.82 -15.39
N LEU A 54 -18.76 -8.96 -14.17
CA LEU A 54 -19.17 -7.83 -13.35
C LEU A 54 -17.94 -7.11 -12.77
N PRO A 55 -18.04 -5.82 -12.37
CA PRO A 55 -16.96 -5.13 -11.66
C PRO A 55 -16.48 -5.92 -10.44
N ASN A 56 -15.19 -5.89 -10.16
CA ASN A 56 -14.61 -6.48 -8.95
C ASN A 56 -14.16 -5.38 -7.99
N LEU A 57 -14.94 -5.12 -6.96
CA LEU A 57 -14.67 -4.16 -5.90
C LEU A 57 -14.21 -4.81 -4.60
N SER A 58 -13.96 -6.13 -4.60
CA SER A 58 -13.44 -6.85 -3.42
C SER A 58 -12.03 -6.35 -3.07
N GLY A 59 -11.89 -5.70 -1.92
CA GLY A 59 -10.62 -5.11 -1.47
C GLY A 59 -10.16 -3.90 -2.31
N ARG A 60 -11.05 -3.26 -3.07
CA ARG A 60 -10.76 -2.10 -3.92
C ARG A 60 -11.68 -0.94 -3.63
N VAL A 61 -11.17 0.27 -3.84
CA VAL A 61 -11.92 1.52 -3.75
C VAL A 61 -12.27 1.98 -5.17
N PRO A 62 -13.52 2.37 -5.45
CA PRO A 62 -13.88 2.93 -6.75
C PRO A 62 -13.18 4.28 -6.96
N MET A 63 -12.70 4.49 -8.19
CA MET A 63 -12.06 5.73 -8.62
C MET A 63 -12.71 6.18 -9.93
N HIS A 64 -12.84 7.50 -10.14
CA HIS A 64 -13.35 8.03 -11.40
C HIS A 64 -12.39 7.75 -12.55
N GLN A 65 -12.94 7.36 -13.71
CA GLN A 65 -12.17 7.19 -14.95
C GLN A 65 -11.78 8.54 -15.57
N GLY A 66 -10.79 8.53 -16.44
CA GLY A 66 -10.45 9.66 -17.30
C GLY A 66 -9.06 10.23 -17.02
N ASP A 67 -8.84 11.39 -17.58
CA ASP A 67 -7.59 12.12 -17.55
C ASP A 67 -7.75 13.39 -16.73
N GLY A 68 -6.76 13.73 -15.92
CA GLY A 68 -6.68 15.00 -15.19
C GLY A 68 -5.33 15.68 -15.45
N PRO A 69 -5.24 17.00 -15.35
CA PRO A 69 -3.99 17.73 -15.51
C PRO A 69 -2.89 17.20 -14.57
N GLY A 70 -1.78 16.69 -15.14
CA GLY A 70 -0.67 16.12 -14.37
C GLY A 70 -0.94 14.76 -13.72
N LEU A 71 -2.08 14.12 -13.98
CA LEU A 71 -2.44 12.81 -13.46
C LEU A 71 -2.26 11.71 -14.52
N THR A 72 -2.01 10.51 -14.06
CA THR A 72 -1.98 9.32 -14.92
C THR A 72 -3.39 8.99 -15.40
N SER A 73 -3.55 8.76 -16.71
CA SER A 73 -4.82 8.31 -17.32
C SER A 73 -5.34 7.02 -16.66
N ARG A 74 -6.65 7.00 -16.42
CA ARG A 74 -7.34 5.85 -15.80
C ARG A 74 -8.52 5.43 -16.69
N PRO A 75 -8.31 4.51 -17.64
CA PRO A 75 -9.42 4.02 -18.47
C PRO A 75 -10.40 3.21 -17.61
N LEU A 76 -11.66 3.18 -18.06
CA LEU A 76 -12.71 2.40 -17.40
C LEU A 76 -12.30 0.93 -17.27
N GLY A 77 -12.52 0.34 -16.11
CA GLY A 77 -12.14 -1.06 -15.81
C GLY A 77 -10.69 -1.27 -15.44
N ALA A 78 -9.82 -0.25 -15.55
CA ALA A 78 -8.42 -0.37 -15.12
C ALA A 78 -8.34 -0.63 -13.60
N GLN A 79 -7.38 -1.46 -13.22
CA GLN A 79 -7.08 -1.80 -11.83
C GLN A 79 -5.65 -1.36 -11.49
N GLY A 80 -5.42 -0.99 -10.24
CA GLY A 80 -4.09 -0.59 -9.78
C GLY A 80 -4.03 -0.50 -8.26
N GLY A 81 -2.82 -0.22 -7.76
CA GLY A 81 -2.56 -0.21 -6.32
C GLY A 81 -2.26 -1.60 -5.77
N GLU A 82 -1.68 -1.62 -4.57
CA GLU A 82 -1.27 -2.84 -3.87
C GLU A 82 -1.79 -2.81 -2.43
N ALA A 83 -2.36 -3.93 -1.97
CA ALA A 83 -2.84 -4.08 -0.59
C ALA A 83 -1.69 -4.25 0.42
N ALA A 84 -0.54 -4.72 -0.04
CA ALA A 84 0.68 -4.85 0.76
C ALA A 84 1.89 -4.41 -0.07
N VAL A 85 2.84 -3.71 0.55
CA VAL A 85 4.03 -3.18 -0.13
C VAL A 85 5.28 -3.58 0.64
N THR A 86 6.30 -4.04 -0.09
CA THR A 86 7.67 -4.19 0.41
C THR A 86 8.49 -3.02 -0.09
N LEU A 87 9.08 -2.25 0.82
CA LEU A 87 9.95 -1.13 0.46
C LEU A 87 11.25 -1.65 -0.17
N LEU A 88 11.57 -1.10 -1.34
CA LEU A 88 12.84 -1.33 -2.03
C LEU A 88 13.85 -0.26 -1.63
N ALA A 89 15.14 -0.59 -1.68
CA ALA A 89 16.22 0.37 -1.41
C ALA A 89 16.14 1.61 -2.32
N SER A 90 15.70 1.44 -3.58
CA SER A 90 15.50 2.53 -4.54
C SER A 90 14.34 3.48 -4.22
N GLN A 91 13.44 3.09 -3.32
CA GLN A 91 12.30 3.90 -2.89
C GLN A 91 12.61 4.74 -1.65
N MET A 92 13.77 4.53 -1.01
CA MET A 92 14.22 5.34 0.11
C MET A 92 15.11 6.47 -0.39
N PRO A 93 14.99 7.69 0.17
CA PRO A 93 15.95 8.76 -0.11
C PRO A 93 17.38 8.30 0.19
N ALA A 94 18.34 8.67 -0.63
CA ALA A 94 19.73 8.36 -0.39
C ALA A 94 20.18 9.00 0.93
N HIS A 95 20.67 8.17 1.84
CA HIS A 95 21.21 8.62 3.13
C HIS A 95 22.35 7.70 3.55
N THR A 96 23.25 8.20 4.45
CA THR A 96 24.37 7.45 5.00
C THR A 96 24.44 7.64 6.51
N HIS A 97 24.95 6.63 7.21
CA HIS A 97 25.28 6.70 8.62
C HIS A 97 26.80 6.59 8.76
N VAL A 98 27.41 7.61 9.34
CA VAL A 98 28.86 7.62 9.58
C VAL A 98 29.07 7.57 11.08
N PRO A 99 29.32 6.38 11.65
CA PRO A 99 29.59 6.26 13.09
C PRO A 99 30.93 6.94 13.41
N GLN A 100 30.97 7.69 14.50
CA GLN A 100 32.12 8.47 14.92
C GLN A 100 32.56 8.11 16.33
N ALA A 101 33.83 8.25 16.61
CA ALA A 101 34.42 8.00 17.91
C ALA A 101 35.58 8.98 18.18
N LEU A 102 36.16 8.93 19.40
CA LEU A 102 37.42 9.56 19.74
C LEU A 102 38.50 8.49 19.82
N ASP A 103 39.60 8.64 19.04
CA ASP A 103 40.77 7.71 19.11
C ASP A 103 41.70 8.09 20.26
N ASN A 104 41.15 8.37 21.43
CA ASN A 104 41.87 8.67 22.64
C ASN A 104 41.08 8.17 23.86
N GLN A 105 41.63 8.31 25.06
CA GLN A 105 40.94 7.99 26.31
C GLN A 105 39.76 8.93 26.54
N GLY A 106 38.65 8.41 27.04
CA GLY A 106 37.46 9.17 27.39
C GLY A 106 37.66 10.07 28.62
N THR A 107 36.87 11.10 28.67
CA THR A 107 36.84 12.05 29.80
C THR A 107 35.52 12.04 30.57
N LEU A 108 34.49 11.37 30.01
CA LEU A 108 33.15 11.32 30.55
C LEU A 108 32.76 9.87 30.91
N SER A 109 32.03 9.69 31.98
CA SER A 109 31.39 8.44 32.37
C SER A 109 29.92 8.35 31.90
N ASP A 110 29.30 9.50 31.57
CA ASP A 110 27.93 9.61 31.10
C ASP A 110 27.90 9.59 29.55
N PRO A 111 27.10 8.72 28.93
CA PRO A 111 26.94 8.64 27.47
C PRO A 111 26.09 9.78 26.85
N THR A 112 25.39 10.57 27.67
CA THR A 112 24.45 11.58 27.20
C THR A 112 25.13 12.66 26.34
N GLY A 113 24.77 12.72 25.04
CA GLY A 113 25.36 13.68 24.10
C GLY A 113 26.83 13.45 23.79
N ALA A 114 27.36 12.26 24.06
CA ALA A 114 28.76 11.91 23.93
C ALA A 114 29.01 10.82 22.89
N VAL A 115 30.25 10.68 22.44
CA VAL A 115 30.71 9.64 21.52
C VAL A 115 31.55 8.61 22.23
N TRP A 116 31.64 7.41 21.68
CA TRP A 116 32.51 6.35 22.17
C TRP A 116 33.99 6.71 22.03
N THR A 117 34.81 6.20 22.95
CA THR A 117 36.24 6.41 22.95
C THR A 117 36.99 5.10 22.94
N LYS A 118 38.30 5.17 22.76
CA LYS A 118 39.19 4.01 22.88
C LYS A 118 39.11 3.46 24.31
N THR A 119 38.87 2.15 24.41
CA THR A 119 38.84 1.47 25.71
C THR A 119 40.22 1.56 26.35
N PRO A 120 40.36 1.96 27.62
CA PRO A 120 41.64 1.95 28.31
C PRO A 120 42.24 0.52 28.35
N LYS A 121 43.54 0.39 28.15
CA LYS A 121 44.20 -0.90 28.29
C LYS A 121 44.08 -1.39 29.74
N ALA A 122 43.64 -2.64 29.89
CA ALA A 122 43.60 -3.27 31.20
C ALA A 122 45.01 -3.32 31.82
N GLY A 123 45.16 -2.76 33.03
CA GLY A 123 46.40 -2.73 33.78
C GLY A 123 46.15 -3.12 35.23
N ARG A 124 47.18 -3.12 36.04
CA ARG A 124 47.16 -3.52 37.46
C ARG A 124 46.36 -2.57 38.40
N ASN A 125 45.96 -1.41 37.90
CA ASN A 125 45.18 -0.45 38.64
C ASN A 125 43.67 -0.47 38.21
N PRO A 126 42.71 -0.10 39.08
CA PRO A 126 41.33 -0.02 38.74
C PRO A 126 41.16 0.90 37.52
N MET A 127 40.51 0.38 36.51
CA MET A 127 40.30 1.05 35.24
C MET A 127 39.48 2.31 35.44
N ASP A 128 39.92 3.42 34.84
CA ASP A 128 39.09 4.59 34.62
C ASP A 128 37.95 4.19 33.68
N THR A 129 36.73 4.18 34.17
CA THR A 129 35.53 3.77 33.43
C THR A 129 34.99 4.81 32.47
N ARG A 130 35.70 5.93 32.27
CA ARG A 130 35.32 6.98 31.35
C ARG A 130 35.50 6.51 29.90
N GLY A 131 34.41 6.03 29.34
CA GLY A 131 34.36 5.49 27.98
C GLY A 131 33.76 6.44 26.94
N PHE A 132 33.51 7.70 27.30
CA PHE A 132 32.83 8.66 26.45
C PHE A 132 33.58 9.98 26.37
N ALA A 133 33.32 10.74 25.28
CA ALA A 133 33.90 12.07 25.06
C ALA A 133 32.88 13.00 24.39
N PRO A 134 33.02 14.32 24.59
CA PRO A 134 32.06 15.29 24.04
C PRO A 134 32.18 15.49 22.53
N LYS A 135 33.29 15.11 21.91
CA LYS A 135 33.54 15.32 20.47
C LYS A 135 34.30 14.15 19.85
N PRO A 136 33.96 13.74 18.62
CA PRO A 136 34.71 12.74 17.88
C PRO A 136 35.93 13.38 17.17
N ASP A 137 36.91 12.55 16.85
CA ASP A 137 38.06 12.89 16.01
C ASP A 137 38.32 11.85 14.89
N VAL A 138 37.64 10.69 14.97
CA VAL A 138 37.77 9.61 13.98
C VAL A 138 36.44 9.06 13.54
N THR A 139 36.41 8.55 12.30
CA THR A 139 35.30 7.76 11.79
C THR A 139 35.54 6.29 12.14
N MET A 140 34.54 5.64 12.68
CA MET A 140 34.58 4.19 12.95
C MET A 140 34.46 3.40 11.63
N HIS A 141 34.84 2.13 11.70
CA HIS A 141 34.67 1.24 10.55
C HIS A 141 33.18 1.17 10.12
N PRO A 142 32.85 1.19 8.81
CA PRO A 142 31.47 1.13 8.33
C PRO A 142 30.65 -0.03 8.89
N MET A 143 31.30 -1.17 9.20
CA MET A 143 30.68 -2.35 9.84
C MET A 143 30.38 -2.18 11.34
N ALA A 144 30.67 -1.01 11.92
CA ALA A 144 30.28 -0.72 13.32
C ALA A 144 28.76 -0.60 13.49
N LEU A 145 28.03 -0.38 12.39
CA LEU A 145 26.59 -0.43 12.33
C LEU A 145 26.16 -1.63 11.48
N SER A 146 25.29 -2.45 12.03
CA SER A 146 24.65 -3.53 11.27
C SER A 146 23.47 -3.00 10.47
N ALA A 147 23.13 -3.70 9.38
CA ALA A 147 21.88 -3.44 8.69
C ALA A 147 20.69 -3.71 9.62
N ALA A 148 19.72 -2.82 9.60
CA ALA A 148 18.46 -2.99 10.32
C ALA A 148 17.30 -3.05 9.31
N GLY A 149 16.24 -3.78 9.67
CA GLY A 149 15.05 -3.98 8.85
C GLY A 149 14.95 -5.42 8.34
N GLY A 150 13.71 -5.88 8.10
CA GLY A 150 13.41 -7.28 7.73
C GLY A 150 13.01 -7.49 6.28
N GLY A 151 12.89 -6.42 5.47
CA GLY A 151 12.41 -6.51 4.07
C GLY A 151 11.01 -7.13 3.95
N GLN A 152 10.22 -7.15 5.03
CA GLN A 152 8.88 -7.71 5.04
C GLN A 152 7.88 -6.73 4.43
N ALA A 153 6.87 -7.28 3.73
CA ALA A 153 5.75 -6.50 3.26
C ALA A 153 4.94 -5.95 4.44
N HIS A 154 4.54 -4.70 4.37
CA HIS A 154 3.61 -4.08 5.31
C HIS A 154 2.25 -3.83 4.64
N ASN A 155 1.20 -3.74 5.46
CA ASN A 155 -0.14 -3.44 5.00
C ASN A 155 -0.20 -1.99 4.48
N ASN A 156 -0.65 -1.84 3.23
CA ASN A 156 -0.80 -0.55 2.55
C ASN A 156 -2.26 -0.12 2.42
N MET A 157 -3.18 -0.84 3.03
CA MET A 157 -4.60 -0.50 2.99
C MET A 157 -4.92 0.59 4.02
N GLN A 158 -5.71 1.58 3.60
CA GLN A 158 -6.30 2.55 4.51
C GLN A 158 -7.25 1.87 5.51
N PRO A 159 -7.57 2.47 6.68
CA PRO A 159 -8.64 2.00 7.54
C PRO A 159 -9.95 1.85 6.76
N TYR A 160 -10.60 0.71 6.87
CA TYR A 160 -11.80 0.39 6.08
C TYR A 160 -12.89 -0.26 6.94
N LEU A 161 -14.12 -0.05 6.54
CA LEU A 161 -15.29 -0.79 6.99
C LEU A 161 -15.90 -1.49 5.77
N PRO A 162 -15.89 -2.83 5.68
CA PRO A 162 -16.43 -3.52 4.53
C PRO A 162 -17.96 -3.40 4.50
N VAL A 163 -18.47 -2.94 3.38
CA VAL A 163 -19.88 -2.99 3.00
C VAL A 163 -19.98 -3.64 1.63
N ARG A 164 -21.12 -4.22 1.32
CA ARG A 164 -21.34 -4.87 0.04
C ARG A 164 -21.47 -3.83 -1.07
N CYS A 165 -20.78 -4.06 -2.19
CA CYS A 165 -21.00 -3.33 -3.44
C CYS A 165 -21.86 -4.21 -4.34
N ILE A 166 -22.99 -3.69 -4.79
CA ILE A 166 -23.96 -4.41 -5.65
C ILE A 166 -24.20 -3.65 -6.93
N ILE A 167 -24.49 -4.37 -8.01
CA ILE A 167 -24.81 -3.82 -9.33
C ILE A 167 -26.22 -4.24 -9.73
N ALA A 168 -27.00 -3.32 -10.27
CA ALA A 168 -28.34 -3.58 -10.74
C ALA A 168 -28.33 -4.39 -12.06
N LEU A 169 -28.96 -5.56 -12.04
CA LEU A 169 -29.18 -6.41 -13.22
C LEU A 169 -30.43 -6.01 -13.99
N VAL A 170 -31.43 -5.49 -13.26
CA VAL A 170 -32.72 -5.02 -13.78
C VAL A 170 -32.99 -3.59 -13.32
N GLY A 171 -33.75 -2.83 -14.10
CA GLY A 171 -34.07 -1.43 -13.82
C GLY A 171 -34.36 -0.63 -15.08
N VAL A 172 -34.22 0.68 -15.02
CA VAL A 172 -34.40 1.57 -16.16
C VAL A 172 -33.15 1.57 -17.03
N TYR A 173 -33.33 1.47 -18.37
CA TYR A 173 -32.21 1.60 -19.30
C TYR A 173 -31.65 3.05 -19.27
N PRO A 174 -30.35 3.27 -19.04
CA PRO A 174 -29.79 4.61 -18.96
C PRO A 174 -29.82 5.29 -20.34
N PRO A 175 -30.53 6.44 -20.50
CA PRO A 175 -30.51 7.16 -21.74
C PRO A 175 -29.12 7.76 -21.99
N ARG A 176 -28.67 7.74 -23.25
CA ARG A 176 -27.48 8.49 -23.67
C ARG A 176 -27.97 9.90 -24.09
N THR A 177 -27.43 10.91 -23.46
CA THR A 177 -27.61 12.32 -23.85
C THR A 177 -26.59 12.71 -24.90
#